data_20bf31dd681b525c9d9e26c1302a900b
#
_entry.id   20bf31dd681b525c9d9e26c1302a900b
#
_cell.length_a   1.000
_cell.length_b   1.000
_cell.length_c   1.000
_cell.angle_alpha   90.00
_cell.angle_beta   90.00
_cell.angle_gamma   90.00
#
_symmetry.space_group_name_H-M   'P 1'
#
loop_
_entity.id
_entity.type
_entity.pdbx_description
1 polymer ?
#
loop_
_entity_poly.entity_id
_entity_poly.type
_entity_poly.pdbx_seq_one_letter_code
_entity_poly.pdbx_strand_id
1 'polypeptide(L)'
;MLKMNNITKTFNSGTVDERVALDHLSLTLRDGDFVTVIGGNGAGKSTMQNAICGTWQPDEGSIELDGVNVSSLPEYKRARYLGRVYQDPMMGTSAGMEIEENLALAERRGRHHTLRPGIRRGEREDYRRRLRELGLGLEDRLTTKVGTLSGGQRQA
;
A
#
# COMPACT_ATOMS: atom_id res chain seq x y z
N MET A 1 6.84 13.49 2.64
CA MET A 1 7.30 13.40 4.06
C MET A 1 6.27 12.68 4.91
N LEU A 2 6.66 11.70 5.77
CA LEU A 2 5.80 11.03 6.76
C LEU A 2 6.18 11.49 8.16
N LYS A 3 5.19 11.75 9.01
CA LYS A 3 5.39 12.11 10.41
C LYS A 3 4.40 11.37 11.29
N MET A 4 4.90 10.65 12.27
CA MET A 4 4.14 9.97 13.33
C MET A 4 4.51 10.64 14.66
N ASN A 5 3.52 11.09 15.43
CA ASN A 5 3.74 11.78 16.70
C ASN A 5 3.01 11.03 17.81
N ASN A 6 3.76 10.46 18.76
CA ASN A 6 3.24 9.79 19.96
C ASN A 6 2.12 8.79 19.69
N ILE A 7 2.34 7.90 18.71
CA ILE A 7 1.36 6.90 18.32
C ILE A 7 1.29 5.80 19.36
N THR A 8 0.12 5.62 19.94
CA THR A 8 -0.21 4.49 20.81
C THR A 8 -1.27 3.62 20.16
N LYS A 9 -1.09 2.31 20.23
CA LYS A 9 -2.06 1.32 19.77
C LYS A 9 -2.12 0.13 20.71
N THR A 10 -3.29 -0.07 21.30
CA THR A 10 -3.62 -1.20 22.17
C THR A 10 -4.68 -2.06 21.49
N PHE A 11 -4.46 -3.35 21.44
CA PHE A 11 -5.45 -4.33 20.99
C PHE A 11 -6.11 -4.99 22.20
N ASN A 12 -7.40 -5.33 22.06
CA ASN A 12 -8.21 -6.02 23.06
C ASN A 12 -8.21 -5.30 24.42
N SER A 13 -8.25 -3.98 24.41
CA SER A 13 -8.22 -3.16 25.64
C SER A 13 -9.31 -3.59 26.63
N GLY A 14 -8.95 -3.72 27.92
CA GLY A 14 -9.84 -4.15 28.98
C GLY A 14 -10.13 -5.67 29.04
N THR A 15 -9.43 -6.48 28.25
CA THR A 15 -9.54 -7.96 28.28
C THR A 15 -8.27 -8.62 28.80
N VAL A 16 -8.34 -9.94 29.06
CA VAL A 16 -7.18 -10.75 29.49
C VAL A 16 -6.07 -10.78 28.42
N ASP A 17 -6.44 -10.59 27.16
CA ASP A 17 -5.54 -10.59 26.00
C ASP A 17 -5.14 -9.15 25.56
N GLU A 18 -5.24 -8.19 26.47
CA GLU A 18 -4.81 -6.83 26.19
C GLU A 18 -3.34 -6.77 25.83
N ARG A 19 -3.03 -6.07 24.73
CA ARG A 19 -1.68 -5.91 24.23
C ARG A 19 -1.43 -4.53 23.70
N VAL A 20 -0.50 -3.80 24.31
CA VAL A 20 0.05 -2.58 23.76
C VAL A 20 1.02 -2.96 22.63
N ALA A 21 0.67 -2.63 21.42
CA ALA A 21 1.45 -2.95 20.22
C ALA A 21 2.34 -1.79 19.75
N LEU A 22 1.93 -0.56 20.02
CA LEU A 22 2.73 0.66 19.84
C LEU A 22 2.56 1.49 21.10
N ASP A 23 3.66 1.96 21.64
CA ASP A 23 3.70 2.77 22.85
C ASP A 23 4.44 4.08 22.56
N HIS A 24 3.70 5.18 22.45
CA HIS A 24 4.19 6.55 22.21
C HIS A 24 5.21 6.65 21.06
N LEU A 25 5.04 5.83 20.01
CA LEU A 25 5.95 5.76 18.88
C LEU A 25 5.95 7.08 18.09
N SER A 26 7.13 7.66 17.94
CA SER A 26 7.34 8.82 17.07
C SER A 26 8.38 8.50 15.99
N LEU A 27 8.08 8.87 14.74
CA LEU A 27 8.94 8.64 13.59
C LEU A 27 8.74 9.76 12.57
N THR A 28 9.83 10.24 12.01
CA THR A 28 9.79 11.20 10.89
C THR A 28 10.62 10.66 9.74
N LEU A 29 10.02 10.53 8.56
CA LEU A 29 10.71 10.23 7.31
C LEU A 29 10.62 11.45 6.39
N ARG A 30 11.77 11.91 5.94
CA ARG A 30 11.89 13.02 4.98
C ARG A 30 11.85 12.49 3.56
N ASP A 31 11.65 13.36 2.61
CA ASP A 31 11.74 12.98 1.20
C ASP A 31 13.17 12.53 0.88
N GLY A 32 13.27 11.38 0.19
CA GLY A 32 14.55 10.73 -0.12
C GLY A 32 15.08 9.78 0.95
N ASP A 33 14.50 9.74 2.16
CA ASP A 33 14.92 8.78 3.18
C ASP A 33 14.59 7.34 2.76
N PHE A 34 15.56 6.45 3.00
CA PHE A 34 15.39 5.00 2.95
C PHE A 34 15.58 4.44 4.35
N VAL A 35 14.53 3.85 4.92
CA VAL A 35 14.51 3.38 6.31
C VAL A 35 14.13 1.91 6.39
N THR A 36 14.93 1.14 7.12
CA THR A 36 14.67 -0.26 7.43
C THR A 36 14.21 -0.40 8.88
N VAL A 37 13.09 -1.10 9.08
CA VAL A 37 12.56 -1.41 10.41
C VAL A 37 12.91 -2.84 10.79
N ILE A 38 13.73 -3.00 11.83
CA ILE A 38 14.23 -4.28 12.32
C ILE A 38 13.62 -4.59 13.69
N GLY A 39 13.36 -5.87 13.97
CA GLY A 39 12.86 -6.33 15.26
C GLY A 39 12.31 -7.75 15.16
N GLY A 40 12.15 -8.42 16.28
CA GLY A 40 11.57 -9.77 16.40
C GLY A 40 10.09 -9.84 16.01
N ASN A 41 9.56 -11.06 16.02
CA ASN A 41 8.11 -11.25 15.85
C ASN A 41 7.37 -10.62 17.03
N GLY A 42 6.31 -9.88 16.71
CA GLY A 42 5.52 -9.19 17.73
C GLY A 42 6.07 -7.82 18.16
N ALA A 43 7.20 -7.33 17.62
CA ALA A 43 7.76 -6.03 17.95
C ALA A 43 7.00 -4.82 17.38
N GLY A 44 5.77 -4.98 16.89
CA GLY A 44 4.94 -3.87 16.41
C GLY A 44 5.22 -3.40 14.97
N LYS A 45 6.17 -4.00 14.23
CA LYS A 45 6.53 -3.58 12.86
C LYS A 45 5.33 -3.50 11.93
N SER A 46 4.57 -4.60 11.84
CA SER A 46 3.36 -4.65 10.99
C SER A 46 2.25 -3.75 11.51
N THR A 47 2.15 -3.57 12.83
CA THR A 47 1.18 -2.66 13.44
C THR A 47 1.50 -1.21 13.05
N MET A 48 2.76 -0.81 13.10
CA MET A 48 3.21 0.52 12.66
C MET A 48 2.90 0.74 11.17
N GLN A 49 3.23 -0.21 10.30
CA GLN A 49 2.93 -0.11 8.86
C GLN A 49 1.41 -0.02 8.61
N ASN A 50 0.63 -0.83 9.29
CA ASN A 50 -0.84 -0.82 9.20
C ASN A 50 -1.44 0.49 9.73
N ALA A 51 -0.85 1.09 10.78
CA ALA A 51 -1.25 2.41 11.27
C ALA A 51 -1.00 3.50 10.21
N ILE A 52 0.15 3.48 9.53
CA ILE A 52 0.48 4.41 8.44
C ILE A 52 -0.51 4.22 7.29
N CYS A 53 -0.77 2.98 6.88
CA CYS A 53 -1.69 2.68 5.77
C CYS A 53 -3.15 2.97 6.09
N GLY A 54 -3.55 3.03 7.38
CA GLY A 54 -4.92 3.26 7.81
C GLY A 54 -5.76 2.00 7.96
N THR A 55 -5.14 0.83 7.97
CA THR A 55 -5.77 -0.45 8.33
C THR A 55 -6.20 -0.43 9.81
N TRP A 56 -5.40 0.23 10.66
CA TRP A 56 -5.71 0.54 12.05
C TRP A 56 -5.69 2.05 12.28
N GLN A 57 -6.61 2.53 13.07
CA GLN A 57 -6.51 3.89 13.60
C GLN A 57 -5.72 3.85 14.91
N PRO A 58 -4.79 4.79 15.15
CA PRO A 58 -4.14 4.93 16.44
C PRO A 58 -5.17 5.27 17.51
N ASP A 59 -4.92 4.83 18.74
CA ASP A 59 -5.74 5.20 19.89
C ASP A 59 -5.36 6.60 20.37
N GLU A 60 -4.05 6.94 20.26
CA GLU A 60 -3.50 8.26 20.57
C GLU A 60 -2.46 8.68 19.53
N GLY A 61 -2.22 9.98 19.45
CA GLY A 61 -1.22 10.57 18.58
C GLY A 61 -1.75 10.97 17.21
N SER A 62 -0.85 11.34 16.29
CA SER A 62 -1.21 11.79 14.96
C SER A 62 -0.25 11.28 13.88
N ILE A 63 -0.79 11.03 12.69
CA ILE A 63 -0.05 10.63 11.49
C ILE A 63 -0.29 11.69 10.41
N GLU A 64 0.79 12.22 9.87
CA GLU A 64 0.77 13.19 8.79
C GLU A 64 1.50 12.64 7.56
N LEU A 65 0.90 12.80 6.39
CA LEU A 65 1.50 12.49 5.09
C LEU A 65 1.51 13.77 4.25
N ASP A 66 2.69 14.21 3.87
CA ASP A 66 2.90 15.44 3.09
C ASP A 66 2.18 16.67 3.69
N GLY A 67 2.23 16.80 5.02
CA GLY A 67 1.58 17.89 5.76
C GLY A 67 0.08 17.73 5.97
N VAL A 68 -0.52 16.63 5.49
CA VAL A 68 -1.95 16.33 5.69
C VAL A 68 -2.10 15.35 6.84
N ASN A 69 -2.88 15.72 7.86
CA ASN A 69 -3.22 14.79 8.94
C ASN A 69 -4.18 13.73 8.40
N VAL A 70 -3.72 12.47 8.46
CA VAL A 70 -4.45 11.31 7.95
C VAL A 70 -4.93 10.38 9.06
N SER A 71 -4.74 10.72 10.34
CA SER A 71 -4.98 9.83 11.49
C SER A 71 -6.37 9.19 11.48
N SER A 72 -7.39 9.94 11.12
CA SER A 72 -8.79 9.48 11.05
C SER A 72 -9.24 9.03 9.65
N LEU A 73 -8.37 9.15 8.62
CA LEU A 73 -8.73 8.77 7.28
C LEU A 73 -8.69 7.24 7.10
N PRO A 74 -9.70 6.64 6.47
CA PRO A 74 -9.68 5.23 6.12
C PRO A 74 -8.64 4.92 5.04
N GLU A 75 -8.24 3.65 4.94
CA GLU A 75 -7.18 3.15 4.05
C GLU A 75 -7.34 3.64 2.60
N TYR A 76 -8.55 3.55 2.03
CA TYR A 76 -8.79 3.96 0.64
C TYR A 76 -8.56 5.45 0.38
N LYS A 77 -8.73 6.32 1.39
CA LYS A 77 -8.41 7.76 1.29
C LYS A 77 -6.92 8.02 1.42
N ARG A 78 -6.21 7.24 2.26
CA ARG A 78 -4.75 7.35 2.40
C ARG A 78 -4.01 6.80 1.19
N ALA A 79 -4.61 5.87 0.43
CA ALA A 79 -4.02 5.26 -0.76
C ALA A 79 -3.57 6.27 -1.83
N ARG A 80 -4.08 7.50 -1.81
CA ARG A 80 -3.62 8.58 -2.70
C ARG A 80 -2.21 9.12 -2.36
N TYR A 81 -1.77 8.93 -1.11
CA TYR A 81 -0.49 9.42 -0.58
C TYR A 81 0.56 8.32 -0.47
N LEU A 82 0.15 7.05 -0.49
CA LEU A 82 0.99 5.89 -0.17
C LEU A 82 0.97 4.85 -1.29
N GLY A 83 2.14 4.24 -1.55
CA GLY A 83 2.24 2.95 -2.20
C GLY A 83 2.49 1.86 -1.15
N ARG A 84 1.79 0.74 -1.23
CA ARG A 84 2.01 -0.42 -0.37
C ARG A 84 2.37 -1.63 -1.20
N VAL A 85 3.49 -2.26 -0.87
CA VAL A 85 3.88 -3.57 -1.39
C VAL A 85 3.66 -4.60 -0.29
N TYR A 86 2.92 -5.66 -0.59
CA TYR A 86 2.64 -6.72 0.36
C TYR A 86 3.70 -7.81 0.29
N GLN A 87 3.92 -8.50 1.40
CA GLN A 87 4.79 -9.67 1.43
C GLN A 87 4.24 -10.79 0.54
N ASP A 88 2.92 -10.98 0.53
CA ASP A 88 2.22 -11.88 -0.40
C ASP A 88 1.76 -11.07 -1.62
N PRO A 89 2.28 -11.36 -2.83
CA PRO A 89 1.88 -10.66 -4.05
C PRO A 89 0.40 -10.78 -4.38
N MET A 90 -0.28 -11.80 -3.86
CA MET A 90 -1.72 -12.00 -4.04
C MET A 90 -2.56 -10.93 -3.36
N MET A 91 -2.03 -10.33 -2.30
CA MET A 91 -2.73 -9.28 -1.56
C MET A 91 -2.73 -7.92 -2.27
N GLY A 92 -1.78 -7.70 -3.17
CA GLY A 92 -1.61 -6.43 -3.89
C GLY A 92 -2.30 -6.37 -5.24
N THR A 93 -2.80 -7.50 -5.76
CA THR A 93 -3.36 -7.61 -7.10
C THR A 93 -4.68 -8.38 -7.13
N SER A 94 -5.53 -8.09 -8.11
CA SER A 94 -6.74 -8.86 -8.37
C SER A 94 -6.43 -10.02 -9.32
N ALA A 95 -6.35 -11.24 -8.79
CA ALA A 95 -5.99 -12.43 -9.54
C ALA A 95 -6.93 -12.74 -10.72
N GLY A 96 -8.20 -12.39 -10.61
CA GLY A 96 -9.22 -12.60 -11.64
C GLY A 96 -9.18 -11.60 -12.79
N MET A 97 -8.48 -10.48 -12.62
CA MET A 97 -8.36 -9.40 -13.59
C MET A 97 -7.10 -9.54 -14.45
N GLU A 98 -7.12 -8.93 -15.62
CA GLU A 98 -5.98 -8.86 -16.53
C GLU A 98 -4.88 -7.92 -15.99
N ILE A 99 -3.66 -8.06 -16.52
CA ILE A 99 -2.53 -7.20 -16.15
C ILE A 99 -2.90 -5.73 -16.41
N GLU A 100 -3.43 -5.41 -17.60
CA GLU A 100 -3.80 -4.03 -17.95
C GLU A 100 -4.90 -3.47 -17.04
N GLU A 101 -5.83 -4.30 -16.58
CA GLU A 101 -6.88 -3.88 -15.66
C GLU A 101 -6.33 -3.56 -14.26
N ASN A 102 -5.41 -4.39 -13.75
CA ASN A 102 -4.73 -4.13 -12.47
C ASN A 102 -3.91 -2.83 -12.55
N LEU A 103 -3.16 -2.61 -13.64
CA LEU A 103 -2.40 -1.38 -13.86
C LEU A 103 -3.32 -0.15 -13.94
N ALA A 104 -4.45 -0.28 -14.64
CA ALA A 104 -5.42 0.81 -14.76
C ALA A 104 -6.04 1.18 -13.41
N LEU A 105 -6.31 0.20 -12.54
CA LEU A 105 -6.79 0.45 -11.18
C LEU A 105 -5.71 1.15 -10.34
N ALA A 106 -4.47 0.68 -10.41
CA ALA A 106 -3.35 1.28 -9.68
C ALA A 106 -3.11 2.73 -10.09
N GLU A 107 -3.15 3.04 -11.39
CA GLU A 107 -2.96 4.39 -11.90
C GLU A 107 -4.09 5.37 -11.51
N ARG A 108 -5.30 4.85 -11.36
CA ARG A 108 -6.48 5.66 -10.97
C ARG A 108 -6.68 5.75 -9.47
N ARG A 109 -5.78 5.18 -8.68
CA ARG A 109 -5.86 5.21 -7.22
C ARG A 109 -5.95 6.65 -6.70
N GLY A 110 -6.94 6.92 -5.85
CA GLY A 110 -7.18 8.24 -5.28
C GLY A 110 -7.81 9.27 -6.24
N ARG A 111 -8.18 8.87 -7.46
CA ARG A 111 -8.90 9.73 -8.42
C ARG A 111 -10.40 9.41 -8.41
N HIS A 112 -11.21 10.36 -8.86
CA HIS A 112 -12.64 10.12 -9.06
C HIS A 112 -12.86 9.16 -10.24
N HIS A 113 -13.65 8.12 -10.00
CA HIS A 113 -14.08 7.21 -11.06
C HIS A 113 -15.21 7.85 -11.89
N THR A 114 -15.17 7.62 -13.19
CA THR A 114 -16.17 8.08 -14.14
C THR A 114 -16.67 6.90 -14.98
N LEU A 115 -17.80 7.07 -15.69
CA LEU A 115 -18.32 6.06 -16.61
C LEU A 115 -17.54 5.95 -17.93
N ARG A 116 -16.32 6.45 -17.99
CA ARG A 116 -15.44 6.34 -19.18
C ARG A 116 -14.82 4.94 -19.24
N PRO A 117 -14.42 4.47 -20.45
CA PRO A 117 -13.71 3.21 -20.60
C PRO A 117 -12.53 3.12 -19.62
N GLY A 118 -12.40 1.97 -18.97
CA GLY A 118 -11.39 1.72 -17.96
C GLY A 118 -9.96 1.77 -18.51
N ILE A 119 -9.77 1.46 -19.79
CA ILE A 119 -8.47 1.44 -20.46
C ILE A 119 -8.60 2.14 -21.81
N ARG A 120 -7.68 3.08 -22.10
CA ARG A 120 -7.61 3.81 -23.37
C ARG A 120 -6.47 3.28 -24.21
N ARG A 121 -6.53 3.46 -25.54
CA ARG A 121 -5.47 3.00 -26.47
C ARG A 121 -4.07 3.50 -26.10
N GLY A 122 -3.93 4.76 -25.75
CA GLY A 122 -2.64 5.34 -25.34
C GLY A 122 -2.08 4.76 -24.04
N GLU A 123 -2.94 4.38 -23.08
CA GLU A 123 -2.53 3.81 -21.81
C GLU A 123 -1.89 2.43 -21.98
N ARG A 124 -2.35 1.61 -22.95
CA ARG A 124 -1.75 0.31 -23.24
C ARG A 124 -0.28 0.42 -23.68
N GLU A 125 0.04 1.41 -24.48
CA GLU A 125 1.45 1.61 -24.90
C GLU A 125 2.33 2.06 -23.73
N ASP A 126 1.80 2.88 -22.83
CA ASP A 126 2.50 3.24 -21.61
C ASP A 126 2.72 2.04 -20.69
N TYR A 127 1.71 1.17 -20.53
CA TYR A 127 1.84 -0.05 -19.75
C TYR A 127 2.89 -0.99 -20.35
N ARG A 128 2.89 -1.20 -21.66
CA ARG A 128 3.92 -1.99 -22.35
C ARG A 128 5.32 -1.43 -22.12
N ARG A 129 5.50 -0.13 -22.22
CA ARG A 129 6.79 0.51 -22.01
C ARG A 129 7.31 0.27 -20.61
N ARG A 130 6.47 0.49 -19.58
CA ARG A 130 6.84 0.27 -18.18
C ARG A 130 7.14 -1.20 -17.88
N LEU A 131 6.33 -2.12 -18.39
CA LEU A 131 6.55 -3.55 -18.18
C LEU A 131 7.80 -4.06 -18.88
N ARG A 132 8.16 -3.51 -20.04
CA ARG A 132 9.41 -3.85 -20.76
C ARG A 132 10.67 -3.53 -19.96
N GLU A 133 10.63 -2.48 -19.12
CA GLU A 133 11.74 -2.14 -18.22
C GLU A 133 12.02 -3.23 -17.19
N LEU A 134 11.04 -4.08 -16.88
CA LEU A 134 11.18 -5.19 -15.94
C LEU A 134 11.86 -6.42 -16.57
N GLY A 135 11.88 -6.54 -17.90
CA GLY A 135 12.52 -7.66 -18.60
C GLY A 135 11.88 -9.04 -18.36
N LEU A 136 10.58 -9.09 -18.02
CA LEU A 136 9.86 -10.32 -17.65
C LEU A 136 8.90 -10.83 -18.74
N GLY A 137 8.86 -10.21 -19.92
CA GLY A 137 7.96 -10.55 -21.03
C GLY A 137 6.48 -10.28 -20.73
N LEU A 138 6.18 -9.41 -19.77
CA LEU A 138 4.81 -9.06 -19.39
C LEU A 138 4.19 -8.06 -20.36
N GLU A 139 4.99 -7.29 -21.06
CA GLU A 139 4.58 -6.31 -22.06
C GLU A 139 3.74 -6.90 -23.19
N ASP A 140 3.97 -8.18 -23.53
CA ASP A 140 3.23 -8.90 -24.57
C ASP A 140 2.00 -9.65 -24.03
N ARG A 141 1.78 -9.59 -22.72
CA ARG A 141 0.77 -10.38 -22.01
C ARG A 141 -0.26 -9.52 -21.25
N LEU A 142 -0.52 -8.32 -21.69
CA LEU A 142 -1.41 -7.35 -21.00
C LEU A 142 -2.80 -7.92 -20.68
N THR A 143 -3.35 -8.78 -21.56
CA THR A 143 -4.66 -9.40 -21.41
C THR A 143 -4.61 -10.75 -20.68
N THR A 144 -3.45 -11.12 -20.13
CA THR A 144 -3.33 -12.33 -19.30
C THR A 144 -3.83 -12.04 -17.88
N LYS A 145 -4.61 -12.96 -17.31
CA LYS A 145 -5.06 -12.86 -15.92
C LYS A 145 -3.88 -12.94 -14.96
N VAL A 146 -3.80 -12.00 -14.02
CA VAL A 146 -2.70 -11.94 -13.03
C VAL A 146 -2.60 -13.23 -12.22
N GLY A 147 -3.71 -13.91 -11.96
CA GLY A 147 -3.73 -15.20 -11.25
C GLY A 147 -2.93 -16.32 -11.89
N THR A 148 -2.64 -16.24 -13.20
CA THR A 148 -1.87 -17.24 -13.94
C THR A 148 -0.37 -16.96 -14.01
N LEU A 149 0.08 -15.84 -13.49
CA LEU A 149 1.48 -15.45 -13.45
C LEU A 149 2.24 -16.19 -12.35
N SER A 150 3.54 -16.38 -12.55
CA SER A 150 4.43 -16.89 -11.49
C SER A 150 4.53 -15.89 -10.32
N GLY A 151 4.97 -16.38 -9.15
CA GLY A 151 5.15 -15.52 -7.97
C GLY A 151 6.06 -14.31 -8.25
N GLY A 152 7.21 -14.54 -8.90
CA GLY A 152 8.15 -13.46 -9.27
C GLY A 152 7.57 -12.47 -10.28
N GLN A 153 6.85 -12.95 -11.31
CA GLN A 153 6.18 -12.07 -12.27
C GLN A 153 5.07 -11.24 -11.64
N ARG A 154 4.45 -11.72 -10.57
CA ARG A 154 3.39 -11.03 -9.86
C ARG A 154 3.91 -10.01 -8.85
N GLN A 155 5.14 -10.26 -8.33
CA GLN A 155 5.83 -9.37 -7.40
C GLN A 155 6.40 -8.12 -8.11
N ALA A 156 6.76 -8.23 -9.36
CA ALA A 156 7.29 -7.15 -10.19
C ALA A 156 6.21 -6.12 -10.57
#